data_afc70ecb22de223ca81b49c1fabcfdb0
#
_entry.id   afc70ecb22de223ca81b49c1fabcfdb0
#
_cell.length_a   1.000
_cell.length_b   1.000
_cell.length_c   1.000
_cell.angle_alpha   90.00
_cell.angle_beta   90.00
_cell.angle_gamma   90.00
#
_symmetry.space_group_name_H-M   'P 1'
#
loop_
_entity.id
_entity.type
_entity.pdbx_description
1 polymer ?
#
loop_
_entity_poly.entity_id
_entity_poly.type
_entity_poly.pdbx_seq_one_letter_code
_entity_poly.pdbx_strand_id
1 'polypeptide(L)'
;MSIYTGRGDEGKTDLRDMTRVSKASARIEAYGTVDELNALIGTVRPTGHDDIDERLRTVQNHLHVVLADFANPDPEEDDPVVRAEHVDTIEAWIDEYDEELEPLTSFILPTGSEYGARLHHARTVCRRSERRAVSLATEEPINEQAIQYLNRLSDGLFTLARVVNKREGEPEEQPEY
;
A
#
# COMPACT_ATOMS: atom_id res chain seq x y z
N MET A 1 2.78 -11.80 -28.39
CA MET A 1 2.73 -10.36 -28.10
C MET A 1 4.09 -9.97 -27.53
N SER A 2 4.73 -8.90 -28.04
CA SER A 2 6.02 -8.45 -27.48
C SER A 2 5.78 -7.73 -26.15
N ILE A 3 6.62 -7.98 -25.15
CA ILE A 3 6.55 -7.31 -23.83
C ILE A 3 7.02 -5.85 -23.96
N TYR A 4 7.94 -5.57 -24.86
CA TYR A 4 8.45 -4.21 -25.11
C TYR A 4 7.91 -3.66 -26.42
N THR A 5 7.59 -2.37 -26.43
CA THR A 5 7.10 -1.65 -27.62
C THR A 5 8.00 -0.49 -28.04
N GLY A 6 8.97 -0.10 -27.20
CA GLY A 6 9.83 1.08 -27.40
C GLY A 6 9.12 2.43 -27.18
N ARG A 7 7.80 2.46 -26.98
CA ARG A 7 7.03 3.71 -26.84
C ARG A 7 7.44 4.55 -25.62
N GLY A 8 8.05 3.91 -24.62
CA GLY A 8 8.48 4.56 -23.38
C GLY A 8 9.89 5.14 -23.39
N ASP A 9 10.67 4.97 -24.45
CA ASP A 9 12.12 5.26 -24.47
C ASP A 9 12.43 6.75 -24.41
N GLU A 10 11.47 7.60 -24.81
CA GLU A 10 11.59 9.06 -24.78
C GLU A 10 11.09 9.70 -23.46
N GLY A 11 10.98 8.93 -22.38
CA GLY A 11 10.56 9.43 -21.07
C GLY A 11 9.06 9.76 -20.96
N LYS A 12 8.23 9.24 -21.86
CA LYS A 12 6.77 9.36 -21.82
C LYS A 12 6.11 7.99 -21.69
N THR A 13 4.90 7.98 -21.14
CA THR A 13 4.06 6.78 -21.02
C THR A 13 2.60 7.12 -21.32
N ASP A 14 1.78 6.12 -21.58
CA ASP A 14 0.35 6.30 -21.78
C ASP A 14 -0.40 5.99 -20.48
N LEU A 15 -1.38 6.83 -20.14
CA LEU A 15 -2.37 6.56 -19.10
C LEU A 15 -3.43 5.58 -19.61
N ARG A 16 -4.38 5.20 -18.75
CA ARG A 16 -5.47 4.27 -19.11
C ARG A 16 -6.38 4.82 -20.21
N ASP A 17 -6.63 6.12 -20.22
CA ASP A 17 -7.38 6.84 -21.26
C ASP A 17 -6.57 7.08 -22.55
N MET A 18 -5.36 6.51 -22.65
CA MET A 18 -4.40 6.69 -23.75
C MET A 18 -3.79 8.09 -23.84
N THR A 19 -4.03 8.97 -22.88
CA THR A 19 -3.33 10.25 -22.76
C THR A 19 -1.86 10.01 -22.50
N ARG A 20 -1.00 10.67 -23.28
CA ARG A 20 0.45 10.52 -23.20
C ARG A 20 1.08 11.56 -22.29
N VAL A 21 1.67 11.11 -21.18
CA VAL A 21 2.23 11.96 -20.13
C VAL A 21 3.72 11.71 -19.92
N SER A 22 4.40 12.64 -19.26
CA SER A 22 5.78 12.45 -18.80
C SER A 22 5.85 11.37 -17.73
N LYS A 23 6.87 10.51 -17.78
CA LYS A 23 7.17 9.57 -16.69
C LYS A 23 7.53 10.27 -15.37
N ALA A 24 7.85 11.56 -15.41
CA ALA A 24 8.14 12.40 -14.24
C ALA A 24 6.92 13.19 -13.76
N SER A 25 5.70 12.94 -14.27
CA SER A 25 4.48 13.60 -13.78
C SER A 25 4.09 13.09 -12.39
N ALA A 26 3.40 13.94 -11.60
CA ALA A 26 2.93 13.58 -10.26
C ALA A 26 2.04 12.32 -10.27
N ARG A 27 1.22 12.14 -11.31
CA ARG A 27 0.36 10.96 -11.47
C ARG A 27 1.17 9.67 -11.64
N ILE A 28 2.21 9.69 -12.49
CA ILE A 28 3.10 8.53 -12.67
C ILE A 28 3.89 8.24 -11.40
N GLU A 29 4.35 9.26 -10.69
CA GLU A 29 5.04 9.12 -9.41
C GLU A 29 4.13 8.52 -8.33
N ALA A 30 2.86 8.95 -8.28
CA ALA A 30 1.88 8.43 -7.31
C ALA A 30 1.61 6.94 -7.54
N TYR A 31 1.15 6.55 -8.73
CA TYR A 31 0.86 5.14 -8.96
C TYR A 31 2.12 4.27 -9.04
N GLY A 32 3.25 4.80 -9.52
CA GLY A 32 4.51 4.06 -9.52
C GLY A 32 5.00 3.70 -8.11
N THR A 33 4.76 4.57 -7.12
CA THR A 33 5.07 4.27 -5.71
C THR A 33 4.09 3.23 -5.13
N VAL A 34 2.84 3.20 -5.58
CA VAL A 34 1.88 2.13 -5.22
C VAL A 34 2.30 0.79 -5.81
N ASP A 35 2.82 0.78 -7.04
CA ASP A 35 3.35 -0.44 -7.68
C ASP A 35 4.57 -0.99 -6.91
N GLU A 36 5.48 -0.10 -6.47
CA GLU A 36 6.59 -0.45 -5.58
C GLU A 36 6.10 -1.10 -4.28
N LEU A 37 5.06 -0.52 -3.64
CA LEU A 37 4.44 -1.09 -2.45
C LEU A 37 3.88 -2.48 -2.72
N ASN A 38 3.15 -2.66 -3.83
CA ASN A 38 2.56 -3.93 -4.21
C ASN A 38 3.62 -5.03 -4.42
N ALA A 39 4.71 -4.68 -5.11
CA ALA A 39 5.84 -5.58 -5.29
C ALA A 39 6.51 -5.94 -3.96
N LEU A 40 6.67 -4.96 -3.06
CA LEU A 40 7.24 -5.17 -1.73
C LEU A 40 6.37 -6.10 -0.87
N ILE A 41 5.03 -5.95 -0.88
CA ILE A 41 4.10 -6.88 -0.23
C ILE A 41 4.32 -8.31 -0.77
N GLY A 42 4.56 -8.46 -2.07
CA GLY A 42 4.91 -9.76 -2.67
C GLY A 42 6.17 -10.40 -2.10
N THR A 43 7.14 -9.62 -1.59
CA THR A 43 8.35 -10.15 -0.94
C THR A 43 8.14 -10.58 0.51
N VAL A 44 7.03 -10.15 1.12
CA VAL A 44 6.66 -10.56 2.49
C VAL A 44 6.06 -11.96 2.49
N ARG A 45 5.30 -12.30 1.46
CA ARG A 45 4.60 -13.59 1.37
C ARG A 45 5.49 -14.69 0.78
N PRO A 46 5.40 -15.94 1.30
CA PRO A 46 4.60 -16.38 2.45
C PRO A 46 5.26 -16.01 3.80
N THR A 47 4.43 -15.65 4.78
CA THR A 47 4.86 -15.38 6.16
C THR A 47 4.91 -16.63 7.04
N GLY A 48 4.27 -17.69 6.61
CA GLY A 48 4.04 -18.88 7.43
C GLY A 48 2.77 -18.81 8.31
N HIS A 49 2.00 -17.72 8.21
CA HIS A 49 0.72 -17.51 8.87
C HIS A 49 -0.37 -17.35 7.81
N ASP A 50 -1.20 -18.38 7.60
CA ASP A 50 -2.16 -18.45 6.50
C ASP A 50 -3.15 -17.28 6.48
N ASP A 51 -3.64 -16.85 7.65
CA ASP A 51 -4.55 -15.73 7.80
C ASP A 51 -3.89 -14.40 7.33
N ILE A 52 -2.65 -14.15 7.74
CA ILE A 52 -1.89 -12.96 7.32
C ILE A 52 -1.60 -13.00 5.82
N ASP A 53 -1.21 -14.16 5.29
CA ASP A 53 -0.95 -14.34 3.86
C ASP A 53 -2.20 -14.09 3.01
N GLU A 54 -3.39 -14.46 3.51
CA GLU A 54 -4.66 -14.14 2.86
C GLU A 54 -4.96 -12.63 2.89
N ARG A 55 -4.75 -11.95 4.03
CA ARG A 55 -4.90 -10.49 4.14
C ARG A 55 -3.95 -9.77 3.18
N LEU A 56 -2.68 -10.17 3.15
CA LEU A 56 -1.69 -9.56 2.24
C LEU A 56 -2.02 -9.80 0.76
N ARG A 57 -2.58 -10.98 0.41
CA ARG A 57 -3.10 -11.21 -0.95
C ARG A 57 -4.23 -10.26 -1.30
N THR A 58 -5.16 -10.03 -0.37
CA THR A 58 -6.25 -9.08 -0.54
C THR A 58 -5.71 -7.66 -0.69
N VAL A 59 -4.72 -7.26 0.13
CA VAL A 59 -4.02 -5.96 -0.02
C VAL A 59 -3.43 -5.81 -1.42
N GLN A 60 -2.76 -6.83 -1.96
CA GLN A 60 -2.22 -6.77 -3.33
C GLN A 60 -3.32 -6.55 -4.38
N ASN A 61 -4.48 -7.19 -4.24
CA ASN A 61 -5.62 -6.96 -5.13
C ASN A 61 -6.18 -5.52 -4.97
N HIS A 62 -6.33 -5.03 -3.75
CA HIS A 62 -6.77 -3.65 -3.50
C HIS A 62 -5.77 -2.63 -4.08
N LEU A 63 -4.45 -2.88 -3.96
CA LEU A 63 -3.44 -2.02 -4.56
C LEU A 63 -3.53 -2.00 -6.09
N HIS A 64 -3.94 -3.09 -6.75
CA HIS A 64 -4.26 -3.06 -8.19
C HIS A 64 -5.46 -2.16 -8.51
N VAL A 65 -6.45 -2.09 -7.61
CA VAL A 65 -7.57 -1.13 -7.74
C VAL A 65 -7.05 0.30 -7.59
N VAL A 66 -6.19 0.58 -6.59
CA VAL A 66 -5.56 1.90 -6.42
C VAL A 66 -4.73 2.29 -7.64
N LEU A 67 -3.97 1.35 -8.22
CA LEU A 67 -3.20 1.57 -9.44
C LEU A 67 -4.11 1.95 -10.63
N ALA A 68 -5.23 1.26 -10.80
CA ALA A 68 -6.19 1.53 -11.86
C ALA A 68 -6.87 2.90 -11.67
N ASP A 69 -7.24 3.22 -10.43
CA ASP A 69 -7.86 4.49 -10.04
C ASP A 69 -6.92 5.67 -10.34
N PHE A 70 -5.65 5.61 -9.90
CA PHE A 70 -4.67 6.66 -10.17
C PHE A 70 -4.25 6.74 -11.65
N ALA A 71 -4.28 5.63 -12.39
CA ALA A 71 -3.95 5.63 -13.82
C ALA A 71 -5.09 6.15 -14.71
N ASN A 72 -6.28 6.39 -14.16
CA ASN A 72 -7.46 6.84 -14.89
C ASN A 72 -7.91 8.22 -14.41
N PRO A 73 -7.63 9.31 -15.15
CA PRO A 73 -8.05 10.65 -14.74
C PRO A 73 -9.55 10.91 -14.86
N ASP A 74 -10.28 10.13 -15.64
CA ASP A 74 -11.72 10.27 -15.86
C ASP A 74 -12.41 8.88 -15.85
N PRO A 75 -12.63 8.30 -14.65
CA PRO A 75 -13.18 6.96 -14.51
C PRO A 75 -14.67 6.90 -14.88
N GLU A 76 -15.06 5.86 -15.64
CA GLU A 76 -16.44 5.49 -15.90
C GLU A 76 -17.04 4.69 -14.73
N GLU A 77 -18.35 4.49 -14.72
CA GLU A 77 -19.09 3.82 -13.62
C GLU A 77 -18.58 2.39 -13.34
N ASP A 78 -18.19 1.65 -14.38
CA ASP A 78 -17.70 0.26 -14.28
C ASP A 78 -16.18 0.15 -14.09
N ASP A 79 -15.47 1.26 -14.03
CA ASP A 79 -14.03 1.24 -13.82
C ASP A 79 -13.67 0.84 -12.38
N PRO A 80 -12.55 0.12 -12.19
CA PRO A 80 -12.07 -0.22 -10.86
C PRO A 80 -11.60 1.05 -10.14
N VAL A 81 -12.33 1.44 -9.11
CA VAL A 81 -12.03 2.58 -8.23
C VAL A 81 -12.06 2.16 -6.77
N VAL A 82 -11.30 2.83 -5.94
CA VAL A 82 -11.33 2.60 -4.50
C VAL A 82 -12.64 3.11 -3.92
N ARG A 83 -13.26 2.30 -3.06
CA ARG A 83 -14.55 2.59 -2.40
C ARG A 83 -14.38 2.46 -0.88
N ALA A 84 -15.36 2.94 -0.12
CA ALA A 84 -15.35 2.87 1.34
C ALA A 84 -15.15 1.45 1.87
N GLU A 85 -15.75 0.44 1.23
CA GLU A 85 -15.62 -0.96 1.63
C GLU A 85 -14.18 -1.49 1.66
N HIS A 86 -13.28 -0.92 0.85
CA HIS A 86 -11.85 -1.26 0.91
C HIS A 86 -11.21 -0.74 2.19
N VAL A 87 -11.61 0.44 2.65
CA VAL A 87 -11.16 1.04 3.91
C VAL A 87 -11.72 0.24 5.09
N ASP A 88 -13.05 0.00 5.09
CA ASP A 88 -13.74 -0.77 6.13
C ASP A 88 -13.11 -2.15 6.33
N THR A 89 -12.67 -2.78 5.23
CA THR A 89 -11.97 -4.07 5.27
C THR A 89 -10.68 -4.01 6.07
N ILE A 90 -9.86 -2.97 5.89
CA ILE A 90 -8.61 -2.82 6.64
C ILE A 90 -8.91 -2.49 8.11
N GLU A 91 -9.91 -1.64 8.39
CA GLU A 91 -10.31 -1.29 9.76
C GLU A 91 -10.77 -2.53 10.53
N ALA A 92 -11.62 -3.37 9.91
CA ALA A 92 -12.07 -4.61 10.53
C ALA A 92 -10.90 -5.56 10.88
N TRP A 93 -9.85 -5.61 10.04
CA TRP A 93 -8.68 -6.43 10.36
C TRP A 93 -7.83 -5.83 11.49
N ILE A 94 -7.69 -4.52 11.54
CA ILE A 94 -6.98 -3.86 12.65
C ILE A 94 -7.69 -4.20 13.97
N ASP A 95 -9.01 -4.04 14.02
CA ASP A 95 -9.80 -4.33 15.21
C ASP A 95 -9.67 -5.81 15.64
N GLU A 96 -9.72 -6.75 14.66
CA GLU A 96 -9.55 -8.17 14.92
C GLU A 96 -8.18 -8.50 15.52
N TYR A 97 -7.11 -7.96 14.94
CA TYR A 97 -5.74 -8.25 15.38
C TYR A 97 -5.33 -7.47 16.63
N ASP A 98 -5.94 -6.32 16.92
CA ASP A 98 -5.70 -5.60 18.17
C ASP A 98 -6.14 -6.42 19.41
N GLU A 99 -7.09 -7.37 19.24
CA GLU A 99 -7.45 -8.32 20.32
C GLU A 99 -6.28 -9.27 20.69
N GLU A 100 -5.36 -9.54 19.75
CA GLU A 100 -4.18 -10.34 20.01
C GLU A 100 -3.05 -9.54 20.69
N LEU A 101 -3.03 -8.21 20.52
CA LEU A 101 -1.88 -7.37 20.86
C LEU A 101 -2.03 -6.72 22.23
N GLU A 102 -0.89 -6.51 22.89
CA GLU A 102 -0.88 -5.65 24.07
C GLU A 102 -1.02 -4.18 23.65
N PRO A 103 -1.74 -3.36 24.44
CA PRO A 103 -1.86 -1.93 24.16
C PRO A 103 -0.49 -1.25 24.08
N LEU A 104 -0.29 -0.42 23.04
CA LEU A 104 0.91 0.39 22.94
C LEU A 104 0.95 1.47 24.01
N THR A 105 2.05 1.52 24.77
CA THR A 105 2.30 2.55 25.78
C THR A 105 3.39 3.54 25.38
N SER A 106 4.13 3.24 24.29
CA SER A 106 5.22 4.06 23.74
C SER A 106 5.42 3.75 22.27
N PHE A 107 6.29 4.51 21.61
CA PHE A 107 6.78 4.14 20.27
C PHE A 107 7.61 2.87 20.34
N ILE A 108 7.60 2.12 19.26
CA ILE A 108 8.44 0.93 19.06
C ILE A 108 9.38 1.13 17.87
N LEU A 109 10.53 0.48 17.90
CA LEU A 109 11.45 0.43 16.77
C LEU A 109 10.87 -0.47 15.66
N PRO A 110 11.04 -0.11 14.38
CA PRO A 110 10.59 -0.93 13.25
C PRO A 110 11.55 -2.09 12.99
N THR A 111 11.55 -3.06 13.90
CA THR A 111 12.43 -4.23 13.93
C THR A 111 11.62 -5.50 14.23
N GLY A 112 12.30 -6.62 14.45
CA GLY A 112 11.71 -7.91 14.81
C GLY A 112 12.13 -9.01 13.84
N SER A 113 11.26 -9.97 13.62
CA SER A 113 11.44 -11.06 12.70
C SER A 113 11.65 -10.60 11.25
N GLU A 114 12.07 -11.51 10.38
CA GLU A 114 12.26 -11.20 8.94
C GLU A 114 10.98 -10.61 8.32
N TYR A 115 9.83 -11.23 8.57
CA TYR A 115 8.55 -10.76 7.99
C TYR A 115 8.00 -9.55 8.71
N GLY A 116 8.13 -9.44 10.03
CA GLY A 116 7.77 -8.26 10.80
C GLY A 116 8.56 -7.02 10.34
N ALA A 117 9.86 -7.12 10.18
CA ALA A 117 10.70 -6.03 9.67
C ALA A 117 10.35 -5.65 8.22
N ARG A 118 10.03 -6.63 7.36
CA ARG A 118 9.56 -6.36 5.98
C ARG A 118 8.21 -5.65 5.95
N LEU A 119 7.27 -6.00 6.84
CA LEU A 119 5.99 -5.31 6.99
C LEU A 119 6.18 -3.87 7.47
N HIS A 120 7.09 -3.61 8.41
CA HIS A 120 7.47 -2.25 8.78
C HIS A 120 8.06 -1.46 7.60
N HIS A 121 8.87 -2.09 6.74
CA HIS A 121 9.34 -1.46 5.52
C HIS A 121 8.18 -1.17 4.56
N ALA A 122 7.29 -2.13 4.31
CA ALA A 122 6.10 -1.93 3.47
C ALA A 122 5.23 -0.78 3.98
N ARG A 123 5.05 -0.65 5.31
CA ARG A 123 4.39 0.50 5.92
C ARG A 123 5.03 1.84 5.54
N THR A 124 6.36 1.93 5.55
CA THR A 124 7.03 3.20 5.19
C THR A 124 6.88 3.55 3.71
N VAL A 125 6.87 2.55 2.83
CA VAL A 125 6.58 2.73 1.40
C VAL A 125 5.10 3.12 1.19
N CYS A 126 4.16 2.50 1.92
CA CYS A 126 2.74 2.88 1.91
C CYS A 126 2.55 4.35 2.27
N ARG A 127 3.19 4.83 3.34
CA ARG A 127 3.18 6.26 3.73
C ARG A 127 3.82 7.18 2.68
N ARG A 128 4.82 6.69 1.94
CA ARG A 128 5.35 7.44 0.79
C ARG A 128 4.34 7.50 -0.35
N SER A 129 3.64 6.40 -0.65
CA SER A 129 2.57 6.37 -1.66
C SER A 129 1.45 7.33 -1.30
N GLU A 130 1.01 7.36 -0.05
CA GLU A 130 0.02 8.32 0.45
C GLU A 130 0.47 9.78 0.21
N ARG A 131 1.71 10.13 0.60
CA ARG A 131 2.23 11.50 0.37
C ARG A 131 2.30 11.86 -1.11
N ARG A 132 2.60 10.91 -2.00
CA ARG A 132 2.57 11.14 -3.46
C ARG A 132 1.16 11.33 -3.99
N ALA A 133 0.19 10.58 -3.46
CA ALA A 133 -1.22 10.76 -3.77
C ALA A 133 -1.74 12.14 -3.30
N VAL A 134 -1.37 12.57 -2.08
CA VAL A 134 -1.68 13.91 -1.58
C VAL A 134 -1.05 15.00 -2.45
N SER A 135 0.21 14.82 -2.90
CA SER A 135 0.83 15.76 -3.83
C SER A 135 0.07 15.83 -5.17
N LEU A 136 -0.33 14.68 -5.73
CA LEU A 136 -1.14 14.63 -6.95
C LEU A 136 -2.48 15.36 -6.77
N ALA A 137 -3.14 15.19 -5.61
CA ALA A 137 -4.40 15.86 -5.29
C ALA A 137 -4.31 17.40 -5.26
N THR A 138 -3.10 17.96 -5.14
CA THR A 138 -2.91 19.44 -5.25
C THR A 138 -2.84 19.93 -6.69
N GLU A 139 -2.60 19.04 -7.65
CA GLU A 139 -2.45 19.38 -9.07
C GLU A 139 -3.71 19.08 -9.87
N GLU A 140 -4.41 17.99 -9.52
CA GLU A 140 -5.58 17.51 -10.25
C GLU A 140 -6.55 16.73 -9.33
N PRO A 141 -7.84 16.67 -9.66
CA PRO A 141 -8.80 15.87 -8.90
C PRO A 141 -8.42 14.39 -8.91
N ILE A 142 -8.50 13.75 -7.76
CA ILE A 142 -8.37 12.30 -7.59
C ILE A 142 -9.42 11.77 -6.61
N ASN A 143 -9.58 10.46 -6.56
CA ASN A 143 -10.45 9.81 -5.61
C ASN A 143 -9.90 9.90 -4.18
N GLU A 144 -10.58 10.64 -3.29
CA GLU A 144 -10.18 10.80 -1.88
C GLU A 144 -10.20 9.48 -1.11
N GLN A 145 -11.06 8.51 -1.51
CA GLN A 145 -11.10 7.18 -0.89
C GLN A 145 -9.77 6.43 -1.10
N ALA A 146 -9.06 6.68 -2.20
CA ALA A 146 -7.75 6.08 -2.43
C ALA A 146 -6.69 6.62 -1.46
N ILE A 147 -6.72 7.91 -1.13
CA ILE A 147 -5.85 8.50 -0.10
C ILE A 147 -6.19 7.91 1.27
N GLN A 148 -7.48 7.86 1.62
CA GLN A 148 -7.94 7.29 2.88
C GLN A 148 -7.54 5.82 3.02
N TYR A 149 -7.67 5.03 1.94
CA TYR A 149 -7.23 3.64 1.91
C TYR A 149 -5.73 3.50 2.20
N LEU A 150 -4.87 4.28 1.52
CA LEU A 150 -3.42 4.22 1.75
C LEU A 150 -3.05 4.63 3.18
N ASN A 151 -3.73 5.62 3.74
CA ASN A 151 -3.56 6.00 5.14
C ASN A 151 -3.90 4.83 6.05
N ARG A 152 -5.09 4.24 5.92
CA ARG A 152 -5.55 3.12 6.75
C ARG A 152 -4.70 1.86 6.53
N LEU A 153 -4.28 1.58 5.29
CA LEU A 153 -3.38 0.46 5.01
C LEU A 153 -2.06 0.60 5.75
N SER A 154 -1.54 1.82 5.94
CA SER A 154 -0.31 2.01 6.72
C SER A 154 -0.47 1.58 8.19
N ASP A 155 -1.65 1.79 8.78
CA ASP A 155 -1.98 1.33 10.14
C ASP A 155 -2.14 -0.19 10.15
N GLY A 156 -2.83 -0.76 9.16
CA GLY A 156 -2.98 -2.21 9.02
C GLY A 156 -1.63 -2.94 8.88
N LEU A 157 -0.70 -2.40 8.08
CA LEU A 157 0.65 -2.98 7.94
C LEU A 157 1.45 -2.89 9.24
N PHE A 158 1.26 -1.85 10.04
CA PHE A 158 1.85 -1.74 11.37
C PHE A 158 1.29 -2.81 12.31
N THR A 159 -0.03 -2.97 12.35
CA THR A 159 -0.68 -4.01 13.16
C THR A 159 -0.22 -5.40 12.76
N LEU A 160 -0.19 -5.72 11.46
CA LEU A 160 0.30 -7.01 10.96
C LEU A 160 1.77 -7.26 11.32
N ALA A 161 2.63 -6.23 11.29
CA ALA A 161 4.03 -6.37 11.70
C ALA A 161 4.16 -6.77 13.18
N ARG A 162 3.37 -6.17 14.06
CA ARG A 162 3.32 -6.49 15.49
C ARG A 162 2.80 -7.90 15.74
N VAL A 163 1.73 -8.29 15.04
CA VAL A 163 1.16 -9.65 15.15
C VAL A 163 2.17 -10.71 14.73
N VAL A 164 2.83 -10.52 13.58
CA VAL A 164 3.87 -11.45 13.11
C VAL A 164 5.00 -11.54 14.13
N ASN A 165 5.52 -10.42 14.62
CA ASN A 165 6.57 -10.41 15.63
C ASN A 165 6.14 -11.15 16.90
N LYS A 166 4.93 -10.89 17.41
CA LYS A 166 4.39 -11.57 18.59
C LYS A 166 4.28 -13.07 18.38
N ARG A 167 3.74 -13.52 17.24
CA ARG A 167 3.58 -14.95 16.91
C ARG A 167 4.94 -15.66 16.73
N GLU A 168 5.97 -14.94 16.30
CA GLU A 168 7.34 -15.44 16.16
C GLU A 168 8.20 -15.27 17.42
N GLY A 169 7.63 -14.68 18.49
CA GLY A 169 8.30 -14.53 19.78
C GLY A 169 9.30 -13.37 19.84
N GLU A 170 9.22 -12.45 18.90
CA GLU A 170 10.11 -11.27 18.86
C GLU A 170 9.54 -10.15 19.74
N PRO A 171 10.32 -9.63 20.72
CA PRO A 171 9.86 -8.55 21.58
C PRO A 171 9.79 -7.21 20.87
N GLU A 172 8.85 -6.36 21.28
CA GLU A 172 8.81 -4.96 20.86
C GLU A 172 9.91 -4.16 21.58
N GLU A 173 10.79 -3.54 20.80
CA GLU A 173 11.86 -2.68 21.33
C GLU A 173 11.42 -1.23 21.35
N GLN A 174 11.70 -0.53 22.44
CA GLN A 174 11.42 0.90 22.58
C GLN A 174 12.67 1.72 22.21
N PRO A 175 12.50 2.91 21.56
CA PRO A 175 13.62 3.79 21.32
C PRO A 175 14.16 4.37 22.64
N GLU A 176 15.47 4.51 22.73
CA GLU A 176 16.18 5.19 23.83
C GLU A 176 16.44 6.66 23.44
N TYR A 177 16.08 7.62 24.30
CA TYR A 177 16.28 9.06 24.10
C TYR A 177 17.15 9.65 25.20
#